data_893c19eadc46db4d36fa1ec1e5ec78d0
#
_entry.id   893c19eadc46db4d36fa1ec1e5ec78d0
#
_cell.length_a   1.000
_cell.length_b   1.000
_cell.length_c   1.000
_cell.angle_alpha   90.00
_cell.angle_beta   90.00
_cell.angle_gamma   90.00
#
_symmetry.space_group_name_H-M   'P 1'
#
loop_
_entity.id
_entity.type
_entity.pdbx_description
1 polymer ?
#
loop_
_entity_poly.entity_id
_entity_poly.type
_entity_poly.pdbx_seq_one_letter_code
_entity_poly.pdbx_strand_id
1 'polypeptide(L)'
;DQSVIDLEGVRYTACPPGNDDWELRAGSISIDQKTRIGTGRDVRLEFMGTPILWAPWLSFPVGDQRKSGLLFPSVGNSSKTGTMIAVPWYWNIAPNYDATFTARYYSSRGPRLDPEVRWLTERGQGTVNAEYVFDDLDYGGSRSYVDLKHVTFLDTDTRLLVDAANVSDDR
;
A
#
# COMPACT_ATOMS: atom_id res chain seq x y z
N ASP A 1 -28.14 4.97 21.51
CA ASP A 1 -27.69 5.13 20.12
C ASP A 1 -26.73 3.99 19.76
N GLN A 2 -27.27 2.88 19.22
CA GLN A 2 -26.49 1.68 18.85
C GLN A 2 -25.80 1.84 17.48
N SER A 3 -25.03 2.90 17.32
CA SER A 3 -24.27 3.13 16.07
C SER A 3 -22.82 2.68 16.13
N VAL A 4 -22.39 2.17 17.29
CA VAL A 4 -21.01 1.70 17.51
C VAL A 4 -21.07 0.24 17.92
N ILE A 5 -20.25 -0.60 17.30
CA ILE A 5 -20.03 -2.00 17.64
C ILE A 5 -18.64 -2.10 18.24
N ASP A 6 -18.55 -2.54 19.50
CA ASP A 6 -17.29 -2.79 20.18
C ASP A 6 -17.05 -4.28 20.30
N LEU A 7 -15.87 -4.72 19.91
CA LEU A 7 -15.40 -6.11 19.94
C LEU A 7 -14.09 -6.17 20.73
N GLU A 8 -13.94 -7.14 21.60
CA GLU A 8 -12.72 -7.37 22.39
C GLU A 8 -12.06 -8.70 22.02
N GLY A 9 -10.74 -8.75 22.11
CA GLY A 9 -9.97 -9.96 21.84
C GLY A 9 -10.13 -10.50 20.42
N VAL A 10 -10.16 -9.63 19.43
CA VAL A 10 -10.43 -9.98 18.03
C VAL A 10 -9.22 -10.68 17.42
N ARG A 11 -9.51 -11.75 16.70
CA ARG A 11 -8.54 -12.51 15.87
C ARG A 11 -9.08 -12.62 14.45
N TYR A 12 -8.23 -12.35 13.48
CA TYR A 12 -8.57 -12.45 12.07
C TYR A 12 -7.42 -13.10 11.28
N THR A 13 -7.77 -14.10 10.50
CA THR A 13 -6.87 -14.71 9.52
C THR A 13 -7.67 -15.10 8.27
N ALA A 14 -7.02 -15.12 7.11
CA ALA A 14 -7.56 -15.69 5.88
C ALA A 14 -6.97 -17.08 5.57
N CYS A 15 -6.18 -17.64 6.50
CA CYS A 15 -5.66 -18.98 6.37
C CYS A 15 -6.75 -20.02 6.56
N PRO A 16 -6.66 -21.22 5.93
CA PRO A 16 -7.55 -22.34 6.21
C PRO A 16 -7.55 -22.72 7.70
N PRO A 17 -8.66 -23.23 8.24
CA PRO A 17 -8.70 -23.68 9.62
C PRO A 17 -7.57 -24.67 9.95
N GLY A 18 -6.82 -24.37 11.02
CA GLY A 18 -5.67 -25.16 11.46
C GLY A 18 -4.32 -24.75 10.85
N ASN A 19 -4.31 -23.72 10.02
CA ASN A 19 -3.09 -23.08 9.53
C ASN A 19 -3.01 -21.65 10.08
N ASP A 20 -2.05 -21.37 10.96
CA ASP A 20 -1.82 -20.06 11.59
C ASP A 20 -0.59 -19.37 11.00
N ASP A 21 -0.39 -19.47 9.69
CA ASP A 21 0.76 -18.85 9.02
C ASP A 21 0.80 -17.33 9.29
N TRP A 22 -0.36 -16.68 9.30
CA TRP A 22 -0.46 -15.30 9.74
C TRP A 22 -1.80 -15.03 10.44
N GLU A 23 -1.77 -14.15 11.41
CA GLU A 23 -2.93 -13.74 12.18
C GLU A 23 -2.83 -12.26 12.56
N LEU A 24 -3.94 -11.54 12.41
CA LEU A 24 -4.10 -10.21 12.96
C LEU A 24 -4.85 -10.31 14.28
N ARG A 25 -4.26 -9.84 15.37
CA ARG A 25 -4.87 -9.74 16.69
C ARG A 25 -5.10 -8.29 17.05
N ALA A 26 -6.23 -8.01 17.67
CA ALA A 26 -6.52 -6.70 18.23
C ALA A 26 -7.07 -6.86 19.65
N GLY A 27 -6.57 -6.05 20.57
CA GLY A 27 -7.11 -6.01 21.94
C GLY A 27 -8.56 -5.55 21.93
N SER A 28 -8.88 -4.53 21.15
CA SER A 28 -10.26 -4.11 20.88
C SER A 28 -10.42 -3.54 19.47
N ILE A 29 -11.63 -3.69 18.91
CA ILE A 29 -12.06 -3.05 17.66
C ILE A 29 -13.38 -2.33 17.95
N SER A 30 -13.44 -1.04 17.61
CA SER A 30 -14.65 -0.22 17.65
C SER A 30 -15.04 0.15 16.23
N ILE A 31 -16.27 -0.14 15.82
CA ILE A 31 -16.80 0.13 14.49
C ILE A 31 -17.95 1.15 14.62
N ASP A 32 -17.74 2.35 14.11
CA ASP A 32 -18.80 3.35 13.97
C ASP A 32 -19.53 3.13 12.64
N GLN A 33 -20.78 2.71 12.72
CA GLN A 33 -21.63 2.42 11.57
C GLN A 33 -22.06 3.68 10.80
N LYS A 34 -22.06 4.85 11.44
CA LYS A 34 -22.42 6.12 10.78
C LYS A 34 -21.28 6.62 9.91
N THR A 35 -20.08 6.65 10.45
CA THR A 35 -18.87 7.07 9.73
C THR A 35 -18.26 5.95 8.89
N ARG A 36 -18.69 4.71 9.12
CA ARG A 36 -18.11 3.49 8.53
C ARG A 36 -16.60 3.39 8.74
N ILE A 37 -16.16 3.77 9.92
CA ILE A 37 -14.76 3.70 10.32
C ILE A 37 -14.63 2.69 11.45
N GLY A 38 -13.72 1.74 11.27
CA GLY A 38 -13.23 0.87 12.32
C GLY A 38 -11.96 1.44 12.95
N THR A 39 -11.83 1.28 14.26
CA THR A 39 -10.64 1.63 15.03
C THR A 39 -10.20 0.42 15.81
N GLY A 40 -8.98 -0.06 15.58
CA GLY A 40 -8.34 -1.11 16.34
C GLY A 40 -7.35 -0.55 17.35
N ARG A 41 -7.27 -1.14 18.52
CA ARG A 41 -6.28 -0.85 19.56
C ARG A 41 -5.47 -2.11 19.88
N ASP A 42 -4.18 -1.90 20.21
CA ASP A 42 -3.22 -2.99 20.47
C ASP A 42 -3.25 -4.03 19.34
N VAL A 43 -3.06 -3.55 18.12
CA VAL A 43 -3.13 -4.40 16.92
C VAL A 43 -1.77 -5.02 16.65
N ARG A 44 -1.74 -6.33 16.48
CA ARG A 44 -0.52 -7.12 16.22
C ARG A 44 -0.73 -7.98 14.98
N LEU A 45 0.24 -7.95 14.09
CA LEU A 45 0.34 -8.92 13.02
C LEU A 45 1.35 -9.98 13.44
N GLU A 46 0.90 -11.20 13.54
CA GLU A 46 1.72 -12.36 13.89
C GLU A 46 1.95 -13.22 12.66
N PHE A 47 3.14 -13.75 12.52
CA PHE A 47 3.52 -14.71 11.50
C PHE A 47 4.12 -15.94 12.19
N MET A 48 3.50 -17.10 11.98
CA MET A 48 3.86 -18.37 12.67
C MET A 48 3.99 -18.18 14.19
N GLY A 49 3.05 -17.46 14.80
CA GLY A 49 3.03 -17.17 16.24
C GLY A 49 4.03 -16.11 16.71
N THR A 50 4.82 -15.53 15.81
CA THR A 50 5.78 -14.47 16.14
C THR A 50 5.20 -13.11 15.74
N PRO A 51 5.10 -12.14 16.68
CA PRO A 51 4.63 -10.79 16.32
C PRO A 51 5.69 -10.08 15.48
N ILE A 52 5.32 -9.72 14.26
CA ILE A 52 6.20 -9.05 13.28
C ILE A 52 5.88 -7.56 13.13
N LEU A 53 4.68 -7.16 13.50
CA LEU A 53 4.25 -5.75 13.51
C LEU A 53 3.34 -5.50 14.70
N TRP A 54 3.48 -4.32 15.30
CA TRP A 54 2.60 -3.85 16.36
C TRP A 54 2.23 -2.39 16.13
N ALA A 55 0.96 -2.07 16.33
CA ALA A 55 0.42 -0.73 16.30
C ALA A 55 -0.46 -0.50 17.53
N PRO A 56 -0.17 0.54 18.36
CA PRO A 56 -1.00 0.85 19.51
C PRO A 56 -2.42 1.23 19.12
N TRP A 57 -2.54 1.80 17.92
CA TRP A 57 -3.79 2.22 17.33
C TRP A 57 -3.70 2.19 15.80
N LEU A 58 -4.77 1.76 15.16
CA LEU A 58 -4.95 1.90 13.73
C LEU A 58 -6.43 2.15 13.41
N SER A 59 -6.70 2.77 12.27
CA SER A 59 -8.04 3.05 11.80
C SER A 59 -8.19 2.63 10.36
N PHE A 60 -9.31 1.98 10.04
CA PHE A 60 -9.57 1.38 8.75
C PHE A 60 -11.02 1.66 8.30
N PRO A 61 -11.28 1.75 6.99
CA PRO A 61 -12.63 1.85 6.47
C PRO A 61 -13.37 0.52 6.62
N VAL A 62 -14.65 0.59 6.93
CA VAL A 62 -15.56 -0.56 6.94
C VAL A 62 -16.50 -0.40 5.74
N GLY A 63 -16.35 -1.29 4.74
CA GLY A 63 -17.08 -1.23 3.47
C GLY A 63 -16.29 -0.55 2.35
N ASP A 64 -16.97 0.02 1.37
CA ASP A 64 -16.38 0.48 0.10
C ASP A 64 -15.77 1.89 0.15
N GLN A 65 -15.62 2.47 1.32
CA GLN A 65 -15.07 3.81 1.46
C GLN A 65 -13.54 3.81 1.32
N ARG A 66 -13.04 4.72 0.49
CA ARG A 66 -11.60 4.96 0.35
C ARG A 66 -11.13 5.84 1.51
N LYS A 67 -10.12 5.40 2.23
CA LYS A 67 -9.52 6.13 3.34
C LYS A 67 -7.99 6.09 3.26
N SER A 68 -7.38 7.24 3.49
CA SER A 68 -5.91 7.33 3.63
C SER A 68 -5.44 6.54 4.84
N GLY A 69 -4.32 5.85 4.69
CA GLY A 69 -3.72 5.06 5.77
C GLY A 69 -2.70 4.04 5.27
N LEU A 70 -2.10 3.34 6.22
CA LEU A 70 -1.21 2.22 5.91
C LEU A 70 -2.02 1.06 5.32
N LEU A 71 -1.48 0.47 4.26
CA LEU A 71 -1.97 -0.79 3.70
C LEU A 71 -1.17 -1.96 4.29
N PHE A 72 -1.64 -3.18 4.02
CA PHE A 72 -0.97 -4.37 4.51
C PHE A 72 0.46 -4.45 3.98
N PRO A 73 1.44 -4.63 4.88
CA PRO A 73 2.82 -4.85 4.47
C PRO A 73 2.97 -6.19 3.74
N SER A 74 3.94 -6.26 2.87
CA SER A 74 4.30 -7.50 2.18
C SER A 74 5.76 -7.86 2.45
N VAL A 75 6.03 -9.15 2.54
CA VAL A 75 7.37 -9.72 2.70
C VAL A 75 7.61 -10.69 1.58
N GLY A 76 8.80 -10.64 1.00
CA GLY A 76 9.21 -11.53 -0.08
C GLY A 76 10.68 -11.89 0.03
N ASN A 77 11.08 -12.91 -0.72
CA ASN A 77 12.48 -13.30 -0.83
C ASN A 77 12.82 -13.62 -2.28
N SER A 78 13.99 -13.18 -2.73
CA SER A 78 14.49 -13.43 -4.08
C SER A 78 16.00 -13.66 -4.03
N SER A 79 16.50 -14.55 -4.88
CA SER A 79 17.94 -14.78 -5.01
C SER A 79 18.72 -13.56 -5.52
N LYS A 80 18.05 -12.62 -6.21
CA LYS A 80 18.68 -11.41 -6.76
C LYS A 80 18.68 -10.22 -5.81
N THR A 81 17.64 -10.09 -5.00
CA THR A 81 17.45 -8.90 -4.15
C THR A 81 17.45 -9.22 -2.65
N GLY A 82 17.56 -10.51 -2.30
CA GLY A 82 17.46 -10.98 -0.92
C GLY A 82 16.03 -10.86 -0.37
N THR A 83 15.94 -10.71 0.94
CA THR A 83 14.65 -10.49 1.62
C THR A 83 14.16 -9.07 1.37
N MET A 84 12.88 -8.94 1.05
CA MET A 84 12.19 -7.68 0.81
C MET A 84 11.08 -7.49 1.83
N ILE A 85 10.98 -6.30 2.38
CA ILE A 85 9.85 -5.83 3.18
C ILE A 85 9.31 -4.57 2.50
N ALA A 86 8.00 -4.51 2.28
CA ALA A 86 7.34 -3.36 1.69
C ALA A 86 6.19 -2.89 2.58
N VAL A 87 6.13 -1.59 2.84
CA VAL A 87 5.09 -0.94 3.65
C VAL A 87 4.46 0.16 2.79
N PRO A 88 3.27 -0.06 2.22
CA PRO A 88 2.59 0.95 1.44
C PRO A 88 1.74 1.86 2.32
N TRP A 89 1.74 3.15 2.00
CA TRP A 89 0.83 4.14 2.55
C TRP A 89 -0.02 4.75 1.43
N TYR A 90 -1.33 4.62 1.57
CA TYR A 90 -2.31 5.11 0.61
C TYR A 90 -2.83 6.49 1.01
N TRP A 91 -2.88 7.42 0.07
CA TRP A 91 -3.42 8.75 0.22
C TRP A 91 -4.63 8.96 -0.69
N ASN A 92 -5.82 9.03 -0.09
CA ASN A 92 -7.05 9.41 -0.77
C ASN A 92 -7.13 10.93 -0.86
N ILE A 93 -6.59 11.51 -1.93
CA ILE A 93 -6.48 12.96 -2.12
C ILE A 93 -7.85 13.55 -2.44
N ALA A 94 -8.57 12.93 -3.38
CA ALA A 94 -9.89 13.33 -3.85
C ALA A 94 -10.63 12.11 -4.41
N PRO A 95 -11.93 12.19 -4.69
CA PRO A 95 -12.68 11.06 -5.27
C PRO A 95 -12.07 10.49 -6.55
N ASN A 96 -11.37 11.32 -7.30
CA ASN A 96 -10.78 10.99 -8.61
C ASN A 96 -9.25 11.14 -8.65
N TYR A 97 -8.59 11.35 -7.51
CA TYR A 97 -7.13 11.41 -7.35
C TYR A 97 -6.71 10.61 -6.14
N ASP A 98 -5.71 9.78 -6.30
CA ASP A 98 -5.06 9.12 -5.19
C ASP A 98 -3.56 8.94 -5.42
N ALA A 99 -2.86 8.65 -4.34
CA ALA A 99 -1.45 8.29 -4.39
C ALA A 99 -1.16 7.12 -3.44
N THR A 100 -0.15 6.34 -3.77
CA THR A 100 0.39 5.31 -2.90
C THR A 100 1.90 5.49 -2.81
N PHE A 101 2.44 5.53 -1.62
CA PHE A 101 3.88 5.60 -1.36
C PHE A 101 4.30 4.29 -0.71
N THR A 102 5.08 3.48 -1.43
CA THR A 102 5.55 2.20 -0.89
C THR A 102 7.01 2.32 -0.49
N ALA A 103 7.28 2.31 0.80
CA ALA A 103 8.63 2.16 1.32
C ALA A 103 9.03 0.68 1.24
N ARG A 104 10.13 0.38 0.55
CA ARG A 104 10.69 -0.97 0.43
C ARG A 104 12.11 -1.01 0.97
N TYR A 105 12.42 -2.13 1.55
CA TYR A 105 13.79 -2.44 1.93
C TYR A 105 14.18 -3.81 1.36
N TYR A 106 15.28 -3.85 0.66
CA TYR A 106 15.86 -5.06 0.12
C TYR A 106 17.19 -5.34 0.82
N SER A 107 17.37 -6.54 1.37
CA SER A 107 18.60 -6.88 2.12
C SER A 107 19.88 -6.79 1.28
N SER A 108 19.79 -6.97 -0.04
CA SER A 108 20.94 -6.93 -0.96
C SER A 108 21.01 -5.64 -1.80
N ARG A 109 19.98 -4.77 -1.76
CA ARG A 109 19.92 -3.55 -2.59
C ARG A 109 19.75 -2.29 -1.78
N GLY A 110 19.28 -2.39 -0.52
CA GLY A 110 19.02 -1.23 0.33
C GLY A 110 17.60 -0.68 0.23
N PRO A 111 17.38 0.56 0.73
CA PRO A 111 16.07 1.19 0.79
C PRO A 111 15.64 1.77 -0.56
N ARG A 112 14.35 1.61 -0.87
CA ARG A 112 13.70 2.13 -2.07
C ARG A 112 12.34 2.75 -1.70
N LEU A 113 11.98 3.83 -2.38
CA LEU A 113 10.66 4.44 -2.32
C LEU A 113 10.00 4.34 -3.70
N ASP A 114 8.76 3.85 -3.71
CA ASP A 114 7.95 3.71 -4.92
C ASP A 114 6.68 4.56 -4.77
N PRO A 115 6.66 5.82 -5.22
CA PRO A 115 5.44 6.61 -5.34
C PRO A 115 4.66 6.23 -6.59
N GLU A 116 3.35 6.08 -6.43
CA GLU A 116 2.36 5.97 -7.50
C GLU A 116 1.32 7.08 -7.33
N VAL A 117 1.01 7.81 -8.38
CA VAL A 117 -0.08 8.80 -8.41
C VAL A 117 -1.03 8.44 -9.55
N ARG A 118 -2.32 8.38 -9.25
CA ARG A 118 -3.37 8.07 -10.22
C ARG A 118 -4.42 9.15 -10.25
N TRP A 119 -4.94 9.39 -11.42
CA TRP A 119 -6.06 10.32 -11.62
C TRP A 119 -7.06 9.79 -12.63
N LEU A 120 -8.29 10.19 -12.42
CA LEU A 120 -9.42 9.96 -13.32
C LEU A 120 -10.17 11.26 -13.50
N THR A 121 -10.37 11.68 -14.75
CA THR A 121 -11.15 12.85 -15.12
C THR A 121 -12.32 12.43 -16.01
N GLU A 122 -13.22 13.33 -16.34
CA GLU A 122 -14.36 13.04 -17.22
C GLU A 122 -13.89 12.55 -18.62
N ARG A 123 -12.72 12.99 -19.06
CA ARG A 123 -12.21 12.70 -20.41
C ARG A 123 -10.93 11.88 -20.45
N GLY A 124 -10.41 11.46 -19.30
CA GLY A 124 -9.16 10.72 -19.32
C GLY A 124 -8.73 10.20 -17.97
N GLN A 125 -7.72 9.35 -18.01
CA GLN A 125 -7.10 8.78 -16.82
C GLN A 125 -5.61 8.67 -17.03
N GLY A 126 -4.89 8.63 -15.92
CA GLY A 126 -3.46 8.42 -16.01
C GLY A 126 -2.87 7.94 -14.70
N THR A 127 -1.62 7.49 -14.81
CA THR A 127 -0.80 7.02 -13.70
C THR A 127 0.62 7.50 -13.91
N VAL A 128 1.23 8.02 -12.87
CA VAL A 128 2.68 8.21 -12.76
C VAL A 128 3.18 7.22 -11.71
N ASN A 129 4.15 6.41 -12.09
CA ASN A 129 4.91 5.59 -11.16
C ASN A 129 6.35 6.09 -11.13
N ALA A 130 6.95 6.06 -9.96
CA ALA A 130 8.38 6.28 -9.85
C ALA A 130 8.99 5.26 -8.89
N GLU A 131 10.27 5.02 -9.06
CA GLU A 131 11.09 4.22 -8.16
C GLU A 131 12.34 5.04 -7.85
N TYR A 132 12.69 5.13 -6.59
CA TYR A 132 13.90 5.78 -6.14
C TYR A 132 14.65 4.89 -5.15
N VAL A 133 15.80 4.40 -5.56
CA VAL A 133 16.76 3.69 -4.71
C VAL A 133 17.74 4.70 -4.15
N PHE A 134 17.77 4.86 -2.84
CA PHE A 134 18.60 5.88 -2.19
C PHE A 134 20.09 5.56 -2.26
N ASP A 135 20.42 4.30 -2.06
CA ASP A 135 21.77 3.76 -2.15
C ASP A 135 21.68 2.28 -2.54
N ASP A 136 21.89 1.99 -3.81
CA ASP A 136 21.88 0.62 -4.32
C ASP A 136 23.22 -0.02 -3.98
N LEU A 137 23.21 -0.93 -3.01
CA LEU A 137 24.42 -1.60 -2.51
C LEU A 137 25.17 -2.43 -3.59
N ASP A 138 24.49 -2.80 -4.66
CA ASP A 138 25.09 -3.55 -5.78
C ASP A 138 25.61 -2.59 -6.88
N TYR A 139 24.95 -1.45 -7.06
CA TYR A 139 25.34 -0.45 -8.06
C TYR A 139 26.35 0.57 -7.51
N GLY A 140 26.25 0.90 -6.22
CA GLY A 140 27.11 1.88 -5.55
C GLY A 140 26.64 3.32 -5.76
N GLY A 141 25.34 3.60 -5.63
CA GLY A 141 24.77 4.94 -5.74
C GLY A 141 23.25 4.95 -5.86
N SER A 142 22.69 6.14 -5.96
CA SER A 142 21.24 6.30 -6.14
C SER A 142 20.83 6.00 -7.57
N ARG A 143 19.62 5.44 -7.72
CA ARG A 143 19.00 5.14 -9.03
C ARG A 143 17.55 5.56 -9.00
N SER A 144 17.05 6.00 -10.15
CA SER A 144 15.64 6.35 -10.30
C SER A 144 15.06 5.88 -11.62
N TYR A 145 13.78 5.58 -11.54
CA TYR A 145 12.92 5.28 -12.68
C TYR A 145 11.63 6.06 -12.54
N VAL A 146 11.10 6.58 -13.63
CA VAL A 146 9.78 7.22 -13.69
C VAL A 146 9.08 6.78 -14.95
N ASP A 147 7.82 6.39 -14.84
CA ASP A 147 6.93 6.17 -15.99
C ASP A 147 5.64 6.97 -15.85
N LEU A 148 5.15 7.48 -16.98
CA LEU A 148 3.88 8.17 -17.12
C LEU A 148 3.04 7.45 -18.16
N LYS A 149 1.83 7.08 -17.80
CA LYS A 149 0.80 6.58 -18.72
C LYS A 149 -0.42 7.46 -18.60
N HIS A 150 -0.90 7.96 -19.74
CA HIS A 150 -2.10 8.80 -19.76
C HIS A 150 -2.90 8.55 -21.03
N VAL A 151 -4.22 8.52 -20.89
CA VAL A 151 -5.17 8.52 -21.99
C VAL A 151 -6.16 9.65 -21.82
N THR A 152 -6.39 10.41 -22.89
CA THR A 152 -7.44 11.45 -22.97
C THR A 152 -8.32 11.17 -24.19
N PHE A 153 -9.62 11.13 -23.98
CA PHE A 153 -10.63 11.05 -25.03
C PHE A 153 -10.96 12.47 -25.49
N LEU A 154 -10.59 12.80 -26.72
CA LEU A 154 -10.85 14.12 -27.31
C LEU A 154 -12.29 14.21 -27.80
N ASP A 155 -12.77 13.12 -28.41
CA ASP A 155 -14.14 12.90 -28.86
C ASP A 155 -14.47 11.39 -28.83
N THR A 156 -15.60 10.96 -29.42
CA THR A 156 -16.05 9.57 -29.44
C THR A 156 -15.10 8.62 -30.18
N ASP A 157 -14.35 9.13 -31.14
CA ASP A 157 -13.54 8.33 -32.06
C ASP A 157 -12.03 8.60 -31.92
N THR A 158 -11.67 9.68 -31.21
CA THR A 158 -10.28 10.14 -31.09
C THR A 158 -9.79 10.10 -29.65
N ARG A 159 -8.66 9.47 -29.43
CA ARG A 159 -7.97 9.47 -28.13
C ARG A 159 -6.49 9.82 -28.27
N LEU A 160 -5.98 10.56 -27.31
CA LEU A 160 -4.56 10.81 -27.14
C LEU A 160 -4.01 9.82 -26.10
N LEU A 161 -2.94 9.13 -26.45
CA LEU A 161 -2.20 8.25 -25.56
C LEU A 161 -0.81 8.84 -25.31
N VAL A 162 -0.41 8.92 -24.07
CA VAL A 162 0.95 9.27 -23.66
C VAL A 162 1.50 8.08 -22.88
N ASP A 163 2.63 7.56 -23.32
CA ASP A 163 3.41 6.52 -22.62
C ASP A 163 4.88 6.95 -22.68
N ALA A 164 5.42 7.34 -21.56
CA ALA A 164 6.77 7.88 -21.45
C ALA A 164 7.47 7.32 -20.21
N ALA A 165 8.71 6.91 -20.38
CA ALA A 165 9.53 6.42 -19.28
C ALA A 165 10.93 7.01 -19.33
N ASN A 166 11.53 7.19 -18.16
CA ASN A 166 12.91 7.62 -18.00
C ASN A 166 13.61 6.83 -16.89
N VAL A 167 14.85 6.49 -17.11
CA VAL A 167 15.74 5.87 -16.13
C VAL A 167 16.96 6.76 -15.92
N SER A 168 17.51 6.74 -14.71
CA SER A 168 18.69 7.56 -14.38
C SER A 168 20.00 6.99 -14.89
N ASP A 169 20.03 5.74 -15.29
CA ASP A 169 21.23 5.00 -15.69
C ASP A 169 20.97 4.13 -16.92
N ASP A 170 22.00 3.94 -17.74
CA ASP A 170 21.96 3.20 -19.01
C ASP A 170 22.44 1.72 -18.86
N ARG A 171 22.44 1.12 -17.63
CA ARG A 171 22.98 -0.21 -17.37
C ARG A 171 21.91 -1.23 -17.01
#